data_fe388b63c41e98914f440f568b7c55a3
#
_entry.id   fe388b63c41e98914f440f568b7c55a3
#
_cell.length_a   1.000
_cell.length_b   1.000
_cell.length_c   1.000
_cell.angle_alpha   90.00
_cell.angle_beta   90.00
_cell.angle_gamma   90.00
#
_symmetry.space_group_name_H-M   'P 1'
#
loop_
_entity.id
_entity.type
_entity.pdbx_description
1 polymer ?
#
loop_
_entity_poly.entity_id
_entity_poly.type
_entity_poly.pdbx_seq_one_letter_code
_entity_poly.pdbx_strand_id
1 'polypeptide(L)'
;RKLTDALNSVLNGTTVIADDYGGKALIPGVKKLLAKTGWLDTKVLMFAFDGDPSNEHLPHNYPGSHTVVYAGTHDNDTIVGYFRDKTEYELAYLYEYLNISSQEEIPDALIRCAYASIADIAVIQMQDLLKLGNEARMNAPSTVGYNWRWRLNKEQLAESRRAWIRNLAAVYRR
;
A
#
# COMPACT_ATOMS: atom_id res chain seq x y z
N ARG A 1 -25.44 5.60 8.84
CA ARG A 1 -26.36 5.06 7.83
C ARG A 1 -26.97 6.18 6.95
N LYS A 2 -27.67 7.15 7.54
CA LYS A 2 -28.29 8.26 6.76
C LYS A 2 -27.24 9.08 5.98
N LEU A 3 -26.05 9.34 6.57
CA LEU A 3 -24.99 10.09 5.92
C LEU A 3 -24.40 9.32 4.73
N THR A 4 -24.09 8.03 4.90
CA THR A 4 -23.54 7.21 3.82
C THR A 4 -24.53 7.00 2.69
N ASP A 5 -25.81 6.83 2.98
CA ASP A 5 -26.86 6.72 1.99
C ASP A 5 -27.00 8.05 1.19
N ALA A 6 -26.94 9.18 1.88
CA ALA A 6 -26.94 10.51 1.25
C ALA A 6 -25.70 10.75 0.38
N LEU A 7 -24.50 10.38 0.87
CA LEU A 7 -23.26 10.47 0.08
C LEU A 7 -23.34 9.60 -1.18
N ASN A 8 -23.73 8.35 -1.05
CA ASN A 8 -23.87 7.46 -2.20
C ASN A 8 -24.87 7.97 -3.25
N SER A 9 -25.94 8.64 -2.81
CA SER A 9 -26.93 9.22 -3.74
C SER A 9 -26.38 10.37 -4.61
N VAL A 10 -25.37 11.10 -4.11
CA VAL A 10 -24.75 12.22 -4.86
C VAL A 10 -23.48 11.82 -5.58
N LEU A 11 -22.81 10.74 -5.17
CA LEU A 11 -21.60 10.24 -5.79
C LEU A 11 -21.82 9.54 -7.14
N ASN A 12 -23.06 9.17 -7.44
CA ASN A 12 -23.52 8.67 -8.75
C ASN A 12 -22.57 7.64 -9.39
N GLY A 13 -22.19 6.61 -8.63
CA GLY A 13 -21.30 5.54 -9.10
C GLY A 13 -19.80 5.86 -9.05
N THR A 14 -19.40 7.00 -8.48
CA THR A 14 -18.00 7.31 -8.24
C THR A 14 -17.40 6.30 -7.25
N THR A 15 -16.25 5.76 -7.59
CA THR A 15 -15.50 4.87 -6.70
C THR A 15 -15.05 5.62 -5.46
N VAL A 16 -15.38 5.11 -4.29
CA VAL A 16 -14.95 5.64 -3.00
C VAL A 16 -13.96 4.67 -2.36
N ILE A 17 -12.83 5.18 -1.95
CA ILE A 17 -11.84 4.45 -1.15
C ILE A 17 -12.05 4.87 0.31
N ALA A 18 -12.31 3.90 1.16
CA ALA A 18 -12.40 4.13 2.60
C ALA A 18 -11.03 3.86 3.22
N ASP A 19 -10.41 4.94 3.65
CA ASP A 19 -9.15 4.91 4.37
C ASP A 19 -9.44 4.87 5.87
N ASP A 20 -9.38 3.67 6.47
CA ASP A 20 -9.66 3.48 7.88
C ASP A 20 -8.43 2.96 8.61
N TYR A 21 -7.95 3.78 9.50
CA TYR A 21 -6.91 3.44 10.48
C TYR A 21 -7.41 3.57 11.91
N GLY A 22 -8.71 3.46 12.11
CA GLY A 22 -9.31 3.36 13.43
C GLY A 22 -8.70 2.18 14.20
N GLY A 23 -8.39 2.35 15.48
CA GLY A 23 -7.82 1.30 16.31
C GLY A 23 -8.64 0.00 16.27
N LYS A 24 -8.02 -1.13 16.58
CA LYS A 24 -8.60 -2.50 16.51
C LYS A 24 -10.05 -2.64 16.97
N ALA A 25 -10.49 -1.80 17.92
CA ALA A 25 -11.86 -1.80 18.43
C ALA A 25 -12.92 -1.33 17.42
N LEU A 26 -12.56 -0.53 16.42
CA LEU A 26 -13.47 0.03 15.43
C LEU A 26 -13.63 -0.87 14.19
N ILE A 27 -12.68 -1.76 13.94
CA ILE A 27 -12.62 -2.62 12.74
C ILE A 27 -13.95 -3.36 12.45
N PRO A 28 -14.64 -4.02 13.39
CA PRO A 28 -15.88 -4.73 13.07
C PRO A 28 -17.00 -3.83 12.59
N GLY A 29 -17.09 -2.61 13.16
CA GLY A 29 -18.08 -1.60 12.76
C GLY A 29 -17.81 -1.06 11.35
N VAL A 30 -16.55 -0.80 11.05
CA VAL A 30 -16.11 -0.31 9.74
C VAL A 30 -16.30 -1.37 8.67
N LYS A 31 -15.87 -2.61 8.88
CA LYS A 31 -16.11 -3.73 7.94
C LYS A 31 -17.58 -3.88 7.60
N LYS A 32 -18.48 -3.76 8.59
CA LYS A 32 -19.93 -3.78 8.39
C LYS A 32 -20.42 -2.57 7.58
N LEU A 33 -19.81 -1.41 7.75
CA LEU A 33 -20.14 -0.22 6.98
C LEU A 33 -19.68 -0.38 5.52
N LEU A 34 -18.44 -0.79 5.28
CA LEU A 34 -17.89 -1.05 3.95
C LEU A 34 -18.75 -2.05 3.16
N ALA A 35 -19.11 -3.17 3.78
CA ALA A 35 -19.99 -4.16 3.17
C ALA A 35 -21.37 -3.60 2.76
N LYS A 36 -21.83 -2.51 3.41
CA LYS A 36 -23.13 -1.88 3.06
C LYS A 36 -23.01 -0.77 2.04
N THR A 37 -21.90 -0.04 2.05
CA THR A 37 -21.72 1.13 1.18
C THR A 37 -21.19 0.76 -0.19
N GLY A 38 -20.54 -0.40 -0.32
CA GLY A 38 -19.81 -0.78 -1.52
C GLY A 38 -18.55 0.06 -1.74
N TRP A 39 -18.02 0.67 -0.67
CA TRP A 39 -16.75 1.40 -0.73
C TRP A 39 -15.57 0.44 -0.64
N LEU A 40 -14.47 0.78 -1.34
CA LEU A 40 -13.28 -0.06 -1.34
C LEU A 40 -12.58 -0.03 0.03
N ASP A 41 -12.24 -1.21 0.52
CA ASP A 41 -11.39 -1.39 1.70
C ASP A 41 -9.93 -1.08 1.36
N THR A 42 -9.15 -0.64 2.33
CA THR A 42 -7.73 -0.29 2.17
C THR A 42 -6.82 -1.30 2.85
N LYS A 43 -5.81 -1.75 2.13
CA LYS A 43 -4.73 -2.62 2.64
C LYS A 43 -3.38 -1.99 2.38
N VAL A 44 -2.46 -2.11 3.35
CA VAL A 44 -1.12 -1.52 3.29
C VAL A 44 -0.08 -2.61 3.53
N LEU A 45 0.69 -2.96 2.51
CA LEU A 45 1.64 -4.07 2.57
C LEU A 45 2.76 -3.86 3.59
N MET A 46 3.19 -2.62 3.83
CA MET A 46 4.18 -2.35 4.88
C MET A 46 3.77 -2.88 6.26
N PHE A 47 2.48 -3.00 6.54
CA PHE A 47 1.95 -3.49 7.83
C PHE A 47 1.66 -4.99 7.86
N ALA A 48 1.90 -5.69 6.74
CA ALA A 48 1.54 -7.07 6.58
C ALA A 48 2.51 -8.06 7.24
N PHE A 49 3.77 -7.64 7.44
CA PHE A 49 4.87 -8.56 7.77
C PHE A 49 5.29 -8.48 9.24
N ASP A 50 4.34 -8.64 10.14
CA ASP A 50 4.54 -8.69 11.60
C ASP A 50 4.75 -10.10 12.14
N GLY A 51 4.85 -11.11 11.26
CA GLY A 51 5.01 -12.52 11.60
C GLY A 51 3.69 -13.27 11.83
N ASP A 52 2.54 -12.59 11.80
CA ASP A 52 1.22 -13.23 11.91
C ASP A 52 0.66 -13.58 10.52
N PRO A 53 0.54 -14.86 10.14
CA PRO A 53 -0.01 -15.26 8.84
C PRO A 53 -1.50 -14.92 8.68
N SER A 54 -2.21 -14.55 9.75
CA SER A 54 -3.59 -14.08 9.70
C SER A 54 -3.72 -12.56 9.53
N ASN A 55 -2.61 -11.82 9.41
CA ASN A 55 -2.62 -10.38 9.24
C ASN A 55 -3.44 -9.99 8.01
N GLU A 56 -4.43 -9.11 8.22
CA GLU A 56 -5.41 -8.73 7.18
C GLU A 56 -4.82 -7.92 6.01
N HIS A 57 -3.60 -7.42 6.14
CA HIS A 57 -2.89 -6.75 5.07
C HIS A 57 -2.15 -7.71 4.11
N LEU A 58 -2.05 -8.99 4.46
CA LEU A 58 -1.48 -10.03 3.58
C LEU A 58 -2.46 -10.35 2.45
N PRO A 59 -2.01 -10.38 1.18
CA PRO A 59 -2.89 -10.59 0.03
C PRO A 59 -3.76 -11.85 0.07
N HIS A 60 -3.26 -12.94 0.65
CA HIS A 60 -4.03 -14.18 0.78
C HIS A 60 -5.18 -14.10 1.80
N ASN A 61 -5.22 -13.06 2.64
CA ASN A 61 -6.28 -12.81 3.60
C ASN A 61 -7.31 -11.77 3.12
N TYR A 62 -7.18 -11.24 1.90
CA TYR A 62 -8.16 -10.27 1.39
C TYR A 62 -9.52 -10.94 1.22
N PRO A 63 -10.61 -10.30 1.69
CA PRO A 63 -11.95 -10.88 1.63
C PRO A 63 -12.52 -10.96 0.21
N GLY A 64 -11.89 -10.27 -0.73
CA GLY A 64 -12.28 -10.19 -2.14
C GLY A 64 -11.50 -9.14 -2.90
N SER A 65 -11.83 -8.94 -4.16
CA SER A 65 -11.14 -7.98 -5.03
C SER A 65 -11.49 -6.52 -4.73
N HIS A 66 -12.61 -6.27 -4.05
CA HIS A 66 -13.12 -4.92 -3.79
C HIS A 66 -12.28 -4.18 -2.74
N THR A 67 -11.03 -4.01 -3.05
CA THR A 67 -9.95 -3.57 -2.16
C THR A 67 -8.99 -2.67 -2.92
N VAL A 68 -8.43 -1.68 -2.23
CA VAL A 68 -7.25 -0.95 -2.69
C VAL A 68 -6.05 -1.43 -1.89
N VAL A 69 -5.00 -1.88 -2.57
CA VAL A 69 -3.73 -2.22 -1.95
C VAL A 69 -2.70 -1.12 -2.19
N TYR A 70 -2.08 -0.68 -1.12
CA TYR A 70 -0.93 0.23 -1.14
C TYR A 70 0.33 -0.56 -0.78
N ALA A 71 1.46 -0.27 -1.43
CA ALA A 71 2.75 -0.72 -0.91
C ALA A 71 3.06 0.00 0.42
N GLY A 72 2.91 1.29 0.44
CA GLY A 72 2.87 2.20 1.58
C GLY A 72 2.08 3.45 1.20
N THR A 73 1.58 4.20 2.18
CA THR A 73 0.84 5.45 1.96
C THR A 73 1.75 6.67 2.09
N HIS A 74 1.24 7.85 1.72
CA HIS A 74 1.96 9.11 1.88
C HIS A 74 2.35 9.43 3.34
N ASP A 75 1.68 8.82 4.31
CA ASP A 75 1.95 9.00 5.74
C ASP A 75 3.02 8.03 6.27
N ASN A 76 3.30 6.97 5.53
CA ASN A 76 4.37 6.04 5.86
C ASN A 76 5.74 6.60 5.45
N ASP A 77 6.79 5.98 5.94
CA ASP A 77 8.11 6.12 5.32
C ASP A 77 8.10 5.46 3.94
N THR A 78 9.12 5.70 3.12
CA THR A 78 9.34 4.88 1.92
C THR A 78 9.62 3.43 2.32
N ILE A 79 9.41 2.49 1.39
CA ILE A 79 9.73 1.07 1.64
C ILE A 79 11.18 0.91 2.12
N VAL A 80 12.12 1.57 1.44
CA VAL A 80 13.55 1.52 1.82
C VAL A 80 13.76 2.07 3.23
N GLY A 81 13.15 3.22 3.55
CA GLY A 81 13.27 3.83 4.88
C GLY A 81 12.64 2.97 5.98
N TYR A 82 11.47 2.41 5.73
CA TYR A 82 10.72 1.62 6.71
C TYR A 82 11.40 0.32 7.11
N PHE A 83 12.06 -0.35 6.15
CA PHE A 83 12.72 -1.63 6.42
C PHE A 83 14.22 -1.51 6.73
N ARG A 84 14.83 -0.32 6.58
CA ARG A 84 16.28 -0.10 6.74
C ARG A 84 16.87 -0.64 8.04
N ASP A 85 16.23 -0.34 9.15
CA ASP A 85 16.74 -0.63 10.48
C ASP A 85 16.17 -1.91 11.08
N LYS A 86 15.48 -2.71 10.27
CA LYS A 86 14.95 -4.01 10.68
C LYS A 86 16.05 -5.06 10.70
N THR A 87 16.03 -5.89 11.73
CA THR A 87 16.94 -7.02 11.86
C THR A 87 16.53 -8.17 10.93
N GLU A 88 17.48 -9.06 10.62
CA GLU A 88 17.19 -10.30 9.85
C GLU A 88 16.04 -11.12 10.48
N TYR A 89 15.98 -11.16 11.81
CA TYR A 89 14.89 -11.85 12.52
C TYR A 89 13.53 -11.21 12.26
N GLU A 90 13.43 -9.89 12.26
CA GLU A 90 12.17 -9.17 11.95
C GLU A 90 11.77 -9.31 10.48
N LEU A 91 12.74 -9.52 9.58
CA LEU A 91 12.52 -9.67 8.15
C LEU A 91 12.32 -11.11 7.69
N ALA A 92 12.59 -12.10 8.55
CA ALA A 92 12.55 -13.51 8.17
C ALA A 92 11.21 -13.94 7.53
N TYR A 93 10.09 -13.51 8.11
CA TYR A 93 8.76 -13.81 7.56
C TYR A 93 8.52 -13.11 6.22
N LEU A 94 8.96 -11.87 6.07
CA LEU A 94 8.86 -11.12 4.82
C LEU A 94 9.69 -11.80 3.72
N TYR A 95 10.91 -12.21 4.03
CA TYR A 95 11.80 -12.89 3.08
C TYR A 95 11.22 -14.21 2.60
N GLU A 96 10.71 -15.02 3.52
CA GLU A 96 10.04 -16.27 3.17
C GLU A 96 8.79 -16.03 2.32
N TYR A 97 7.93 -15.09 2.74
CA TYR A 97 6.68 -14.81 2.06
C TYR A 97 6.88 -14.28 0.64
N LEU A 98 7.85 -13.39 0.45
CA LEU A 98 8.14 -12.76 -0.83
C LEU A 98 9.16 -13.55 -1.68
N ASN A 99 9.73 -14.63 -1.13
CA ASN A 99 10.77 -15.43 -1.76
C ASN A 99 11.96 -14.57 -2.22
N ILE A 100 12.52 -13.79 -1.30
CA ILE A 100 13.67 -12.92 -1.50
C ILE A 100 14.74 -13.20 -0.42
N SER A 101 15.96 -12.72 -0.63
CA SER A 101 17.11 -13.02 0.23
C SER A 101 17.84 -11.77 0.75
N SER A 102 17.44 -10.59 0.32
CA SER A 102 18.10 -9.35 0.77
C SER A 102 17.14 -8.16 0.87
N GLN A 103 17.52 -7.16 1.66
CA GLN A 103 16.75 -5.92 1.83
C GLN A 103 16.61 -5.11 0.53
N GLU A 104 17.61 -5.16 -0.35
CA GLU A 104 17.60 -4.44 -1.63
C GLU A 104 16.50 -4.94 -2.57
N GLU A 105 16.03 -6.17 -2.37
CA GLU A 105 14.95 -6.78 -3.16
C GLU A 105 13.56 -6.35 -2.66
N ILE A 106 13.44 -5.94 -1.40
CA ILE A 106 12.14 -5.66 -0.77
C ILE A 106 11.26 -4.70 -1.59
N PRO A 107 11.74 -3.54 -2.09
CA PRO A 107 10.88 -2.61 -2.82
C PRO A 107 10.25 -3.23 -4.07
N ASP A 108 11.04 -3.94 -4.87
CA ASP A 108 10.53 -4.59 -6.08
C ASP A 108 9.59 -5.74 -5.77
N ALA A 109 9.90 -6.52 -4.74
CA ALA A 109 9.07 -7.65 -4.31
C ALA A 109 7.73 -7.18 -3.74
N LEU A 110 7.69 -6.12 -2.93
CA LEU A 110 6.44 -5.53 -2.42
C LEU A 110 5.59 -4.94 -3.54
N ILE A 111 6.18 -4.21 -4.47
CA ILE A 111 5.46 -3.67 -5.63
C ILE A 111 4.87 -4.83 -6.45
N ARG A 112 5.65 -5.88 -6.70
CA ARG A 112 5.17 -7.09 -7.38
C ARG A 112 4.04 -7.76 -6.61
N CYS A 113 4.15 -7.87 -5.29
CA CYS A 113 3.12 -8.43 -4.41
C CYS A 113 1.80 -7.63 -4.52
N ALA A 114 1.87 -6.30 -4.52
CA ALA A 114 0.71 -5.45 -4.74
C ALA A 114 0.05 -5.71 -6.10
N TYR A 115 0.84 -5.79 -7.17
CA TYR A 115 0.33 -6.07 -8.52
C TYR A 115 -0.24 -7.47 -8.68
N ALA A 116 0.33 -8.46 -8.00
CA ALA A 116 -0.12 -9.85 -8.03
C ALA A 116 -1.37 -10.12 -7.18
N SER A 117 -1.73 -9.19 -6.28
CA SER A 117 -2.89 -9.35 -5.40
C SER A 117 -4.20 -9.36 -6.19
N ILE A 118 -5.27 -9.82 -5.54
CA ILE A 118 -6.64 -9.78 -6.12
C ILE A 118 -7.30 -8.41 -6.02
N ALA A 119 -6.68 -7.42 -5.37
CA ALA A 119 -7.25 -6.09 -5.17
C ALA A 119 -7.60 -5.41 -6.51
N ASP A 120 -8.73 -4.71 -6.59
CA ASP A 120 -9.15 -4.00 -7.81
C ASP A 120 -8.18 -2.87 -8.18
N ILE A 121 -7.57 -2.24 -7.19
CA ILE A 121 -6.63 -1.12 -7.37
C ILE A 121 -5.33 -1.40 -6.60
N ALA A 122 -4.19 -1.18 -7.25
CA ALA A 122 -2.87 -1.15 -6.61
C ALA A 122 -2.26 0.25 -6.73
N VAL A 123 -1.89 0.84 -5.61
CA VAL A 123 -1.29 2.18 -5.54
C VAL A 123 0.14 2.08 -5.04
N ILE A 124 1.06 2.62 -5.83
CA ILE A 124 2.49 2.60 -5.52
C ILE A 124 3.00 4.03 -5.48
N GLN A 125 3.67 4.40 -4.40
CA GLN A 125 4.34 5.68 -4.31
C GLN A 125 5.50 5.77 -5.31
N MET A 126 5.68 6.93 -5.92
CA MET A 126 6.78 7.15 -6.86
C MET A 126 8.14 6.97 -6.19
N GLN A 127 8.25 7.36 -4.93
CA GLN A 127 9.46 7.18 -4.13
C GLN A 127 9.86 5.70 -4.01
N ASP A 128 8.88 4.83 -3.78
CA ASP A 128 9.10 3.39 -3.67
C ASP A 128 9.46 2.78 -5.02
N LEU A 129 8.80 3.23 -6.08
CA LEU A 129 9.17 2.84 -7.45
C LEU A 129 10.63 3.21 -7.78
N LEU A 130 11.13 4.32 -7.25
CA LEU A 130 12.50 4.78 -7.46
C LEU A 130 13.49 4.24 -6.41
N LYS A 131 13.04 3.44 -5.44
CA LYS A 131 13.84 2.90 -4.32
C LYS A 131 14.54 4.00 -3.50
N LEU A 132 13.86 5.12 -3.29
CA LEU A 132 14.40 6.22 -2.48
C LEU A 132 14.20 5.93 -1.00
N GLY A 133 15.12 6.45 -0.18
CA GLY A 133 15.08 6.33 1.26
C GLY A 133 14.18 7.37 1.94
N ASN A 134 14.31 7.48 3.27
CA ASN A 134 13.53 8.37 4.14
C ASN A 134 13.59 9.84 3.71
N GLU A 135 14.67 10.27 3.08
CA GLU A 135 14.84 11.63 2.55
C GLU A 135 13.77 12.03 1.53
N ALA A 136 13.12 11.04 0.91
CA ALA A 136 12.05 11.25 -0.05
C ALA A 136 10.64 11.09 0.55
N ARG A 137 10.53 10.85 1.85
CA ARG A 137 9.23 10.69 2.53
C ARG A 137 8.33 11.89 2.26
N MET A 138 7.05 11.62 1.94
CA MET A 138 6.10 12.68 1.60
C MET A 138 5.58 13.40 2.83
N ASN A 139 5.16 12.66 3.83
CA ASN A 139 4.56 13.19 5.04
C ASN A 139 4.97 12.39 6.29
N ALA A 140 5.27 13.10 7.38
CA ALA A 140 5.42 12.52 8.70
C ALA A 140 4.28 13.06 9.58
N PRO A 141 3.27 12.24 9.92
CA PRO A 141 2.13 12.66 10.72
C PRO A 141 2.53 13.32 12.03
N SER A 142 1.72 14.28 12.48
CA SER A 142 1.97 15.05 13.72
C SER A 142 3.24 15.90 13.71
N THR A 143 3.80 16.18 12.53
CA THR A 143 4.95 17.10 12.39
C THR A 143 4.60 18.30 11.50
N VAL A 144 5.39 19.37 11.64
CA VAL A 144 5.33 20.55 10.77
C VAL A 144 6.68 20.76 10.06
N GLY A 145 6.68 21.44 8.92
CA GLY A 145 7.90 21.85 8.24
C GLY A 145 8.05 21.26 6.84
N TYR A 146 8.74 20.14 6.68
CA TYR A 146 9.16 19.65 5.35
C TYR A 146 8.17 18.72 4.66
N ASN A 147 6.99 18.47 5.22
CA ASN A 147 5.96 17.63 4.63
C ASN A 147 5.46 18.17 3.28
N TRP A 148 5.10 17.26 2.36
CA TRP A 148 4.52 17.56 1.04
C TRP A 148 5.45 18.34 0.10
N ARG A 149 6.77 18.29 0.31
CA ARG A 149 7.75 19.05 -0.47
C ARG A 149 8.51 18.22 -1.50
N TRP A 150 8.58 16.91 -1.34
CA TRP A 150 9.27 16.07 -2.30
C TRP A 150 8.65 16.23 -3.71
N ARG A 151 9.52 16.28 -4.71
CA ARG A 151 9.13 16.37 -6.13
C ARG A 151 9.99 15.45 -6.95
N LEU A 152 9.35 14.76 -7.92
CA LEU A 152 10.03 13.96 -8.91
C LEU A 152 10.79 14.86 -9.90
N ASN A 153 12.06 14.56 -10.13
CA ASN A 153 12.83 15.13 -11.22
C ASN A 153 12.77 14.22 -12.44
N LYS A 154 12.73 14.81 -13.63
CA LYS A 154 12.55 14.06 -14.89
C LYS A 154 13.63 12.99 -15.09
N GLU A 155 14.85 13.26 -14.67
CA GLU A 155 16.03 12.40 -14.80
C GLU A 155 15.99 11.18 -13.89
N GLN A 156 15.22 11.21 -12.80
CA GLN A 156 15.13 10.10 -11.83
C GLN A 156 14.38 8.89 -12.39
N LEU A 157 13.46 9.10 -13.33
CA LEU A 157 12.67 8.01 -13.90
C LEU A 157 13.33 7.43 -15.16
N ALA A 158 14.35 6.60 -14.95
CA ALA A 158 15.07 5.91 -16.02
C ALA A 158 14.14 5.04 -16.87
N GLU A 159 14.47 4.88 -18.15
CA GLU A 159 13.66 4.06 -19.08
C GLU A 159 13.56 2.60 -18.64
N SER A 160 14.61 2.04 -18.06
CA SER A 160 14.62 0.68 -17.52
C SER A 160 13.53 0.52 -16.42
N ARG A 161 13.35 1.53 -15.57
CA ARG A 161 12.33 1.51 -14.50
C ARG A 161 10.92 1.65 -15.07
N ARG A 162 10.74 2.50 -16.08
CA ARG A 162 9.48 2.61 -16.83
C ARG A 162 9.12 1.31 -17.54
N ALA A 163 10.10 0.68 -18.20
CA ALA A 163 9.90 -0.60 -18.86
C ALA A 163 9.53 -1.71 -17.85
N TRP A 164 10.20 -1.73 -16.71
CA TRP A 164 9.90 -2.71 -15.64
C TRP A 164 8.46 -2.60 -15.15
N ILE A 165 7.98 -1.40 -14.80
CA ILE A 165 6.61 -1.23 -14.29
C ILE A 165 5.56 -1.51 -15.38
N ARG A 166 5.84 -1.12 -16.63
CA ARG A 166 4.98 -1.44 -17.78
C ARG A 166 4.84 -2.94 -17.98
N ASN A 167 5.96 -3.68 -17.90
CA ASN A 167 5.96 -5.13 -18.00
C ASN A 167 5.18 -5.76 -16.84
N LEU A 168 5.37 -5.25 -15.61
CA LEU A 168 4.66 -5.73 -14.44
C LEU A 168 3.14 -5.55 -14.60
N ALA A 169 2.71 -4.37 -15.07
CA ALA A 169 1.30 -4.10 -15.37
C ALA A 169 0.74 -5.08 -16.43
N ALA A 170 1.50 -5.35 -17.48
CA ALA A 170 1.09 -6.29 -18.52
C ALA A 170 0.96 -7.74 -17.99
N VAL A 171 1.90 -8.21 -17.16
CA VAL A 171 1.91 -9.55 -16.58
C VAL A 171 0.67 -9.77 -15.71
N TYR A 172 0.30 -8.78 -14.91
CA TYR A 172 -0.82 -8.89 -13.97
C TYR A 172 -2.13 -8.26 -14.49
N ARG A 173 -2.17 -7.82 -15.74
CA ARG A 173 -3.34 -7.21 -16.40
C ARG A 173 -3.89 -5.97 -15.65
N ARG A 174 -3.00 -5.10 -15.22
CA ARG A 174 -3.33 -3.85 -14.53
C ARG A 174 -3.12 -2.61 -15.39
#